data_4c2ce98c84fa33b91b34ada0cf3cd34a
#
_entry.id   4c2ce98c84fa33b91b34ada0cf3cd34a
#
_cell.length_a   1.000
_cell.length_b   1.000
_cell.length_c   1.000
_cell.angle_alpha   90.00
_cell.angle_beta   90.00
_cell.angle_gamma   90.00
#
_symmetry.space_group_name_H-M   'P 1'
#
loop_
_entity.id
_entity.type
_entity.pdbx_description
1 polymer ?
#
loop_
_entity_poly.entity_id
_entity_poly.type
_entity_poly.pdbx_seq_one_letter_code
_entity_poly.pdbx_strand_id
1 'polypeptide(L)'
;TAFIIFQTAAPRGTATINFITKQSGNLAVTKVGDRYEIDFPSYHLQPVAVTAEMTAAFGARPEEAYLGRDLLCVFSDEEVIRQMKPDQEKLQQLPGLLQNVTARGHEHDCVSRSFAPKMGVDEDPVCGSGHCHIIPYWAAKLAKRSLVAYQASSRGGVLYCEYQGAVTKIAGQAVLYSSGTLNV
;
A
#
# COMPACT_ATOMS: atom_id res chain seq x y z
N THR A 1 7.06 12.26 -7.81
CA THR A 1 7.38 12.81 -9.15
C THR A 1 6.18 13.51 -9.76
N ALA A 2 5.03 12.85 -9.97
CA ALA A 2 3.86 13.44 -10.65
C ALA A 2 3.42 14.79 -10.05
N PHE A 3 3.30 14.89 -8.72
CA PHE A 3 2.98 16.13 -8.03
C PHE A 3 3.87 17.30 -8.48
N ILE A 4 5.20 17.11 -8.50
CA ILE A 4 6.15 18.15 -8.92
C ILE A 4 5.91 18.55 -10.38
N ILE A 5 5.71 17.58 -11.29
CA ILE A 5 5.47 17.86 -12.71
C ILE A 5 4.17 18.66 -12.88
N PHE A 6 3.10 18.32 -12.15
CA PHE A 6 1.86 19.10 -12.16
C PHE A 6 2.06 20.54 -11.68
N GLN A 7 2.98 20.76 -10.74
CA GLN A 7 3.22 22.10 -10.17
C GLN A 7 4.17 22.95 -11.03
N THR A 8 5.13 22.34 -11.72
CA THR A 8 6.27 23.08 -12.31
C THR A 8 6.37 22.98 -13.83
N ALA A 9 5.90 21.89 -14.44
CA ALA A 9 6.18 21.60 -15.84
C ALA A 9 4.95 21.29 -16.71
N ALA A 10 3.84 20.83 -16.10
CA ALA A 10 2.64 20.50 -16.85
C ALA A 10 1.91 21.77 -17.30
N PRO A 11 1.36 21.82 -18.54
CA PRO A 11 0.50 22.89 -19.00
C PRO A 11 -0.69 23.10 -18.03
N ARG A 12 -1.18 24.36 -17.93
CA ARG A 12 -2.37 24.66 -17.11
C ARG A 12 -3.56 23.84 -17.60
N GLY A 13 -4.29 23.22 -16.66
CA GLY A 13 -5.46 22.38 -16.98
C GLY A 13 -5.12 20.92 -17.30
N THR A 14 -3.85 20.51 -17.27
CA THR A 14 -3.48 19.11 -17.40
C THR A 14 -4.12 18.30 -16.28
N ALA A 15 -4.96 17.33 -16.65
CA ALA A 15 -5.62 16.45 -15.68
C ALA A 15 -4.81 15.16 -15.41
N THR A 16 -4.10 14.66 -16.41
CA THR A 16 -3.39 13.37 -16.34
C THR A 16 -1.97 13.48 -16.90
N ILE A 17 -1.02 12.85 -16.22
CA ILE A 17 0.37 12.69 -16.67
C ILE A 17 0.65 11.20 -16.84
N ASN A 18 1.16 10.81 -18.01
CA ASN A 18 1.54 9.45 -18.32
C ASN A 18 3.05 9.26 -18.11
N PHE A 19 3.43 8.22 -17.40
CA PHE A 19 4.81 7.81 -17.17
C PHE A 19 5.06 6.50 -17.91
N ILE A 20 6.12 6.45 -18.69
CA ILE A 20 6.61 5.21 -19.30
C ILE A 20 7.67 4.64 -18.37
N THR A 21 7.40 3.45 -17.83
CA THR A 21 8.32 2.77 -16.92
C THR A 21 8.97 1.57 -17.60
N LYS A 22 10.21 1.25 -17.19
CA LYS A 22 10.95 0.12 -17.75
C LYS A 22 10.35 -1.24 -17.39
N GLN A 23 9.69 -1.35 -16.24
CA GLN A 23 9.22 -2.63 -15.70
C GLN A 23 7.69 -2.77 -15.67
N SER A 24 6.97 -1.66 -15.48
CA SER A 24 5.51 -1.69 -15.27
C SER A 24 4.72 -1.07 -16.44
N GLY A 25 5.38 -0.77 -17.56
CA GLY A 25 4.74 -0.14 -18.72
C GLY A 25 4.28 1.28 -18.43
N ASN A 26 3.11 1.64 -18.94
CA ASN A 26 2.53 2.97 -18.77
C ASN A 26 1.79 3.08 -17.43
N LEU A 27 2.12 4.11 -16.66
CA LEU A 27 1.42 4.49 -15.45
C LEU A 27 0.83 5.88 -15.63
N ALA A 28 -0.47 5.99 -15.51
CA ALA A 28 -1.18 7.26 -15.55
C ALA A 28 -1.38 7.79 -14.13
N VAL A 29 -1.05 9.06 -13.91
CA VAL A 29 -1.38 9.76 -12.67
C VAL A 29 -2.35 10.88 -12.98
N THR A 30 -3.54 10.79 -12.40
CA THR A 30 -4.62 11.77 -12.60
C THR A 30 -4.75 12.65 -11.36
N LYS A 31 -4.85 13.96 -11.56
CA LYS A 31 -5.16 14.89 -10.48
C LYS A 31 -6.67 14.97 -10.29
N VAL A 32 -7.13 14.62 -9.09
CA VAL A 32 -8.55 14.65 -8.69
C VAL A 32 -8.69 15.54 -7.46
N GLY A 33 -9.08 16.79 -7.67
CA GLY A 33 -9.11 17.80 -6.61
C GLY A 33 -7.70 18.06 -6.05
N ASP A 34 -7.51 17.81 -4.77
CA ASP A 34 -6.25 17.95 -4.05
C ASP A 34 -5.41 16.64 -4.00
N ARG A 35 -5.87 15.57 -4.67
CA ARG A 35 -5.28 14.25 -4.66
C ARG A 35 -4.68 13.89 -6.01
N TYR A 36 -3.77 12.91 -5.98
CA TYR A 36 -3.14 12.30 -7.15
C TYR A 36 -3.46 10.82 -7.14
N GLU A 37 -4.19 10.36 -8.14
CA GLU A 37 -4.68 9.00 -8.30
C GLU A 37 -3.86 8.24 -9.32
N ILE A 38 -3.53 6.98 -9.01
CA ILE A 38 -2.84 6.03 -9.88
C ILE A 38 -3.68 4.77 -10.00
N ASP A 39 -3.82 4.26 -11.22
CA ASP A 39 -4.43 2.99 -11.51
C ASP A 39 -3.38 1.87 -11.45
N PHE A 40 -3.60 0.90 -10.56
CA PHE A 40 -2.75 -0.27 -10.41
C PHE A 40 -3.53 -1.56 -10.69
N PRO A 41 -2.87 -2.63 -11.16
CA PRO A 41 -3.52 -3.94 -11.23
C PRO A 41 -3.85 -4.43 -9.81
N SER A 42 -5.05 -4.97 -9.63
CA SER A 42 -5.40 -5.70 -8.42
C SER A 42 -4.73 -7.08 -8.44
N TYR A 43 -4.20 -7.53 -7.31
CA TYR A 43 -3.64 -8.87 -7.20
C TYR A 43 -4.68 -9.87 -6.73
N HIS A 44 -4.68 -11.03 -7.39
CA HIS A 44 -5.48 -12.16 -6.94
C HIS A 44 -4.88 -12.75 -5.65
N LEU A 45 -5.72 -12.96 -4.65
CA LEU A 45 -5.35 -13.49 -3.34
C LEU A 45 -5.77 -14.96 -3.23
N GLN A 46 -4.83 -15.84 -2.96
CA GLN A 46 -5.09 -17.24 -2.63
C GLN A 46 -4.99 -17.44 -1.13
N PRO A 47 -6.00 -17.99 -0.46
CA PRO A 47 -5.90 -18.29 0.96
C PRO A 47 -4.80 -19.32 1.21
N VAL A 48 -4.00 -19.09 2.25
CA VAL A 48 -2.94 -20.00 2.71
C VAL A 48 -3.08 -20.24 4.21
N ALA A 49 -2.53 -21.34 4.69
CA ALA A 49 -2.56 -21.65 6.12
C ALA A 49 -1.73 -20.63 6.91
N VAL A 50 -2.25 -20.20 8.06
CA VAL A 50 -1.51 -19.40 9.03
C VAL A 50 -0.50 -20.31 9.72
N THR A 51 0.79 -19.95 9.64
CA THR A 51 1.88 -20.79 10.16
C THR A 51 2.49 -20.25 11.45
N ALA A 52 3.27 -21.08 12.13
CA ALA A 52 4.01 -20.69 13.32
C ALA A 52 5.12 -19.66 12.98
N GLU A 53 5.70 -19.76 11.78
CA GLU A 53 6.71 -18.83 11.28
C GLU A 53 6.13 -17.43 11.09
N MET A 54 4.89 -17.31 10.57
CA MET A 54 4.19 -16.02 10.48
C MET A 54 3.99 -15.42 11.88
N THR A 55 3.54 -16.23 12.84
CA THR A 55 3.35 -15.79 14.23
C THR A 55 4.68 -15.34 14.85
N ALA A 56 5.76 -16.07 14.62
CA ALA A 56 7.09 -15.73 15.14
C ALA A 56 7.69 -14.48 14.47
N ALA A 57 7.38 -14.23 13.19
CA ALA A 57 7.89 -13.08 12.45
C ALA A 57 7.16 -11.79 12.83
N PHE A 58 5.84 -11.84 12.98
CA PHE A 58 5.03 -10.66 13.32
C PHE A 58 4.94 -10.41 14.83
N GLY A 59 5.28 -11.38 15.69
CA GLY A 59 5.10 -11.31 17.13
C GLY A 59 3.64 -11.43 17.60
N ALA A 60 2.72 -11.71 16.65
CA ALA A 60 1.29 -11.92 16.88
C ALA A 60 0.77 -12.94 15.86
N ARG A 61 -0.27 -13.70 16.21
CA ARG A 61 -0.87 -14.69 15.31
C ARG A 61 -1.88 -14.02 14.39
N PRO A 62 -1.72 -14.11 13.05
CA PRO A 62 -2.76 -13.70 12.10
C PRO A 62 -4.01 -14.58 12.25
N GLU A 63 -5.19 -14.02 11.94
CA GLU A 63 -6.43 -14.78 11.82
C GLU A 63 -6.57 -15.44 10.45
N GLU A 64 -6.16 -14.70 9.41
CA GLU A 64 -6.19 -15.16 8.03
C GLU A 64 -4.86 -14.82 7.34
N ALA A 65 -4.48 -15.60 6.35
CA ALA A 65 -3.33 -15.31 5.49
C ALA A 65 -3.64 -15.61 4.03
N TYR A 66 -3.11 -14.78 3.14
CA TYR A 66 -3.29 -14.88 1.70
C TYR A 66 -1.96 -14.65 0.99
N LEU A 67 -1.78 -15.31 -0.12
CA LEU A 67 -0.62 -15.13 -0.99
C LEU A 67 -1.06 -14.69 -2.38
N GLY A 68 -0.48 -13.60 -2.84
CA GLY A 68 -0.47 -13.13 -4.21
C GLY A 68 0.98 -12.92 -4.65
N ARG A 69 1.31 -11.76 -5.21
CA ARG A 69 2.70 -11.34 -5.35
C ARG A 69 3.34 -11.17 -3.97
N ASP A 70 2.59 -10.62 -3.04
CA ASP A 70 2.99 -10.38 -1.65
C ASP A 70 2.20 -11.29 -0.71
N LEU A 71 2.72 -11.48 0.49
CA LEU A 71 1.97 -12.08 1.59
C LEU A 71 1.07 -11.02 2.22
N LEU A 72 -0.21 -11.36 2.44
CA LEU A 72 -1.17 -10.55 3.20
C LEU A 72 -1.60 -11.33 4.44
N CYS A 73 -1.35 -10.80 5.62
CA CYS A 73 -1.80 -11.34 6.89
C CYS A 73 -2.84 -10.41 7.53
N VAL A 74 -3.97 -10.98 7.94
CA VAL A 74 -5.09 -10.25 8.56
C VAL A 74 -5.09 -10.52 10.05
N PHE A 75 -5.24 -9.47 10.84
CA PHE A 75 -5.25 -9.51 12.30
C PHE A 75 -6.59 -9.04 12.85
N SER A 76 -6.89 -9.38 14.09
CA SER A 76 -8.17 -9.13 14.74
C SER A 76 -8.45 -7.63 14.98
N ASP A 77 -7.41 -6.84 15.24
CA ASP A 77 -7.56 -5.45 15.68
C ASP A 77 -6.44 -4.55 15.15
N GLU A 78 -6.77 -3.27 14.92
CA GLU A 78 -5.79 -2.29 14.43
C GLU A 78 -4.68 -2.00 15.46
N GLU A 79 -4.93 -2.14 16.76
CA GLU A 79 -3.90 -1.94 17.77
C GLU A 79 -2.77 -2.98 17.66
N VAL A 80 -3.10 -4.21 17.27
CA VAL A 80 -2.08 -5.24 16.96
C VAL A 80 -1.17 -4.75 15.83
N ILE A 81 -1.75 -4.14 14.79
CA ILE A 81 -0.98 -3.58 13.66
C ILE A 81 -0.11 -2.41 14.11
N ARG A 82 -0.68 -1.47 14.86
CA ARG A 82 0.01 -0.25 15.32
C ARG A 82 1.19 -0.55 16.23
N GLN A 83 1.02 -1.49 17.14
CA GLN A 83 2.04 -1.83 18.15
C GLN A 83 3.03 -2.90 17.68
N MET A 84 2.82 -3.48 16.50
CA MET A 84 3.63 -4.57 15.96
C MET A 84 5.11 -4.20 15.85
N LYS A 85 5.97 -5.07 16.36
CA LYS A 85 7.45 -5.00 16.25
C LYS A 85 7.94 -6.28 15.59
N PRO A 86 7.93 -6.34 14.25
CA PRO A 86 8.26 -7.57 13.55
C PRO A 86 9.76 -7.85 13.60
N ASP A 87 10.09 -9.12 13.54
CA ASP A 87 11.45 -9.63 13.39
C ASP A 87 11.81 -9.62 11.89
N GLN A 88 12.67 -8.68 11.48
CA GLN A 88 13.00 -8.48 10.06
C GLN A 88 13.69 -9.69 9.42
N GLU A 89 14.52 -10.42 10.19
CA GLU A 89 15.20 -11.62 9.67
C GLU A 89 14.19 -12.73 9.40
N LYS A 90 13.21 -12.92 10.29
CA LYS A 90 12.15 -13.90 10.08
C LYS A 90 11.18 -13.48 8.96
N LEU A 91 10.87 -12.19 8.82
CA LEU A 91 10.06 -11.70 7.71
C LEU A 91 10.69 -12.03 6.35
N GLN A 92 12.01 -11.97 6.21
CA GLN A 92 12.71 -12.34 4.97
C GLN A 92 12.47 -13.80 4.56
N GLN A 93 12.18 -14.69 5.51
CA GLN A 93 11.96 -16.11 5.25
C GLN A 93 10.51 -16.43 4.84
N LEU A 94 9.57 -15.51 5.09
CA LEU A 94 8.17 -15.71 4.71
C LEU A 94 7.97 -15.63 3.19
N PRO A 95 6.93 -16.29 2.63
CA PRO A 95 6.62 -16.20 1.20
C PRO A 95 6.23 -14.76 0.79
N GLY A 96 6.15 -14.53 -0.53
CA GLY A 96 5.82 -13.22 -1.10
C GLY A 96 7.02 -12.26 -1.16
N LEU A 97 6.89 -11.20 -1.93
CA LEU A 97 7.92 -10.16 -2.07
C LEU A 97 7.89 -9.21 -0.85
N LEU A 98 6.72 -8.69 -0.53
CA LEU A 98 6.45 -7.89 0.66
C LEU A 98 5.59 -8.69 1.65
N GLN A 99 5.64 -8.30 2.92
CA GLN A 99 4.78 -8.83 3.97
C GLN A 99 3.84 -7.70 4.42
N ASN A 100 2.61 -7.76 3.95
CA ASN A 100 1.57 -6.81 4.31
C ASN A 100 0.76 -7.34 5.49
N VAL A 101 0.51 -6.50 6.46
CA VAL A 101 -0.38 -6.79 7.59
C VAL A 101 -1.54 -5.81 7.57
N THR A 102 -2.74 -6.27 7.93
CA THR A 102 -3.93 -5.43 7.95
C THR A 102 -4.92 -5.88 9.00
N ALA A 103 -5.74 -4.94 9.45
CA ALA A 103 -6.88 -5.16 10.33
C ALA A 103 -8.03 -4.20 9.94
N ARG A 104 -9.24 -4.48 10.47
CA ARG A 104 -10.35 -3.52 10.42
C ARG A 104 -9.93 -2.25 11.15
N GLY A 105 -10.15 -1.08 10.53
CA GLY A 105 -9.87 0.20 11.17
C GLY A 105 -11.07 0.70 12.01
N HIS A 106 -10.81 1.49 13.05
CA HIS A 106 -11.83 2.15 13.86
C HIS A 106 -12.33 3.42 13.16
N GLU A 107 -11.42 4.26 12.69
CA GLU A 107 -11.75 5.50 11.98
C GLU A 107 -11.72 5.35 10.45
N HIS A 108 -10.93 4.42 9.94
CA HIS A 108 -10.77 4.11 8.52
C HIS A 108 -11.36 2.75 8.19
N ASP A 109 -11.56 2.47 6.91
CA ASP A 109 -12.10 1.16 6.51
C ASP A 109 -11.14 0.02 6.87
N CYS A 110 -9.84 0.26 6.78
CA CYS A 110 -8.79 -0.66 7.23
C CYS A 110 -7.53 0.08 7.64
N VAL A 111 -6.73 -0.59 8.46
CA VAL A 111 -5.38 -0.16 8.85
C VAL A 111 -4.39 -1.19 8.37
N SER A 112 -3.19 -0.76 7.98
CA SER A 112 -2.16 -1.64 7.42
C SER A 112 -0.74 -1.19 7.79
N ARG A 113 0.21 -2.11 7.64
CA ARG A 113 1.64 -1.84 7.51
C ARG A 113 2.23 -2.76 6.45
N SER A 114 3.31 -2.32 5.81
CA SER A 114 3.96 -3.06 4.71
C SER A 114 5.45 -3.17 4.98
N PHE A 115 5.94 -4.38 5.14
CA PHE A 115 7.35 -4.67 5.41
C PHE A 115 8.01 -5.22 4.15
N ALA A 116 9.23 -4.75 3.85
CA ALA A 116 9.94 -5.08 2.61
C ALA A 116 11.42 -5.45 2.84
N PRO A 117 11.76 -6.27 3.87
CA PRO A 117 13.15 -6.56 4.20
C PRO A 117 13.91 -7.27 3.06
N LYS A 118 13.23 -8.03 2.21
CA LYS A 118 13.80 -8.64 0.99
C LYS A 118 14.27 -7.61 -0.03
N MET A 119 13.78 -6.38 0.04
CA MET A 119 14.15 -5.25 -0.82
C MET A 119 15.14 -4.29 -0.14
N GLY A 120 15.65 -4.65 1.05
CA GLY A 120 16.56 -3.82 1.83
C GLY A 120 15.89 -2.62 2.51
N VAL A 121 14.56 -2.68 2.69
CA VAL A 121 13.77 -1.66 3.38
C VAL A 121 12.96 -2.35 4.48
N ASP A 122 13.16 -1.97 5.73
CA ASP A 122 12.47 -2.61 6.86
C ASP A 122 10.95 -2.41 6.75
N GLU A 123 10.51 -1.19 6.46
CA GLU A 123 9.10 -0.83 6.32
C GLU A 123 8.89 0.25 5.26
N ASP A 124 7.96 0.05 4.35
CA ASP A 124 7.51 1.07 3.39
C ASP A 124 6.60 2.08 4.10
N PRO A 125 6.91 3.38 4.07
CA PRO A 125 6.10 4.39 4.74
C PRO A 125 4.64 4.47 4.28
N VAL A 126 4.38 4.35 2.98
CA VAL A 126 3.03 4.28 2.37
C VAL A 126 3.10 3.48 1.07
N CYS A 127 2.72 2.21 1.13
CA CYS A 127 2.91 1.23 0.09
C CYS A 127 1.71 1.14 -0.87
N GLY A 128 1.82 1.72 -2.06
CA GLY A 128 0.78 1.59 -3.09
C GLY A 128 0.56 0.15 -3.53
N SER A 129 1.64 -0.58 -3.82
CA SER A 129 1.56 -1.96 -4.30
C SER A 129 1.02 -2.94 -3.25
N GLY A 130 1.30 -2.72 -1.96
CA GLY A 130 0.70 -3.49 -0.87
C GLY A 130 -0.81 -3.33 -0.84
N HIS A 131 -1.31 -2.11 -1.09
CA HIS A 131 -2.75 -1.84 -1.14
C HIS A 131 -3.45 -2.48 -2.33
N CYS A 132 -2.74 -2.88 -3.38
CA CYS A 132 -3.30 -3.71 -4.45
C CYS A 132 -3.67 -5.15 -4.01
N HIS A 133 -3.25 -5.57 -2.82
CA HIS A 133 -3.67 -6.81 -2.13
C HIS A 133 -4.71 -6.50 -1.05
N ILE A 134 -4.47 -5.45 -0.25
CA ILE A 134 -5.29 -5.08 0.92
C ILE A 134 -6.70 -4.64 0.50
N ILE A 135 -6.79 -3.79 -0.53
CA ILE A 135 -8.07 -3.21 -0.97
C ILE A 135 -9.03 -4.25 -1.56
N PRO A 136 -8.62 -5.17 -2.45
CA PRO A 136 -9.50 -6.26 -2.90
C PRO A 136 -10.06 -7.11 -1.74
N TYR A 137 -9.23 -7.43 -0.75
CA TYR A 137 -9.66 -8.16 0.44
C TYR A 137 -10.76 -7.41 1.21
N TRP A 138 -10.50 -6.15 1.57
CA TRP A 138 -11.46 -5.37 2.35
C TRP A 138 -12.69 -4.96 1.55
N ALA A 139 -12.57 -4.76 0.23
CA ALA A 139 -13.72 -4.51 -0.63
C ALA A 139 -14.72 -5.68 -0.60
N ALA A 140 -14.22 -6.91 -0.63
CA ALA A 140 -15.04 -8.11 -0.50
C ALA A 140 -15.63 -8.27 0.91
N LYS A 141 -14.83 -8.10 1.96
CA LYS A 141 -15.26 -8.25 3.36
C LYS A 141 -16.30 -7.22 3.78
N LEU A 142 -16.21 -5.98 3.29
CA LEU A 142 -17.10 -4.87 3.63
C LEU A 142 -18.24 -4.66 2.63
N ALA A 143 -18.27 -5.44 1.53
CA ALA A 143 -19.17 -5.24 0.40
C ALA A 143 -19.16 -3.76 -0.10
N LYS A 144 -17.97 -3.15 -0.17
CA LYS A 144 -17.76 -1.73 -0.44
C LYS A 144 -16.66 -1.54 -1.47
N ARG A 145 -16.88 -0.71 -2.48
CA ARG A 145 -15.88 -0.46 -3.54
C ARG A 145 -14.93 0.68 -3.21
N SER A 146 -15.44 1.75 -2.60
CA SER A 146 -14.63 2.91 -2.22
C SER A 146 -14.23 2.78 -0.76
N LEU A 147 -12.94 2.76 -0.48
CA LEU A 147 -12.38 2.56 0.85
C LEU A 147 -11.39 3.67 1.19
N VAL A 148 -11.36 4.03 2.46
CA VAL A 148 -10.32 4.86 3.05
C VAL A 148 -9.44 3.97 3.90
N ALA A 149 -8.18 3.80 3.51
CA ALA A 149 -7.19 3.01 4.22
C ALA A 149 -6.19 3.91 4.94
N TYR A 150 -5.72 3.49 6.10
CA TYR A 150 -4.63 4.13 6.81
C TYR A 150 -3.43 3.19 6.92
N GLN A 151 -2.27 3.62 6.44
CA GLN A 151 -1.03 2.88 6.69
C GLN A 151 -0.36 3.43 7.94
N ALA A 152 -0.27 2.58 8.99
CA ALA A 152 0.20 2.94 10.32
C ALA A 152 1.71 2.74 10.48
N SER A 153 2.50 3.13 9.48
CA SER A 153 3.95 3.24 9.60
C SER A 153 4.34 4.40 10.53
N SER A 154 5.63 4.54 10.86
CA SER A 154 6.12 5.65 11.68
C SER A 154 5.78 7.04 11.12
N ARG A 155 5.71 7.17 9.77
CA ARG A 155 5.27 8.39 9.09
C ARG A 155 3.75 8.49 9.01
N GLY A 156 3.09 7.37 8.78
CA GLY A 156 1.66 7.30 8.50
C GLY A 156 1.25 7.84 7.13
N GLY A 157 0.05 7.45 6.69
CA GLY A 157 -0.55 7.99 5.49
C GLY A 157 -1.94 7.46 5.21
N VAL A 158 -2.80 8.34 4.69
CA VAL A 158 -4.16 8.00 4.27
C VAL A 158 -4.17 7.74 2.78
N LEU A 159 -4.79 6.64 2.38
CA LEU A 159 -5.01 6.28 0.98
C LEU A 159 -6.51 6.22 0.71
N TYR A 160 -6.93 6.90 -0.34
CA TYR A 160 -8.30 6.86 -0.85
C TYR A 160 -8.32 5.90 -2.02
N CYS A 161 -9.03 4.80 -1.86
CA CYS A 161 -8.94 3.68 -2.79
C CYS A 161 -10.29 3.35 -3.40
N GLU A 162 -10.28 2.88 -4.65
CA GLU A 162 -11.45 2.35 -5.31
C GLU A 162 -11.13 1.00 -5.97
N TYR A 163 -11.89 -0.04 -5.62
CA TYR A 163 -11.76 -1.37 -6.19
C TYR A 163 -12.68 -1.54 -7.39
N GLN A 164 -12.11 -1.79 -8.56
CA GLN A 164 -12.82 -1.98 -9.82
C GLN A 164 -12.55 -3.38 -10.43
N GLY A 165 -12.41 -4.41 -9.59
CA GLY A 165 -12.11 -5.76 -10.03
C GLY A 165 -10.64 -5.94 -10.41
N ALA A 166 -10.31 -5.86 -11.71
CA ALA A 166 -8.93 -6.00 -12.16
C ALA A 166 -8.03 -4.80 -11.82
N VAL A 167 -8.62 -3.67 -11.43
CA VAL A 167 -7.91 -2.42 -11.13
C VAL A 167 -8.21 -1.98 -9.71
N THR A 168 -7.17 -1.57 -8.99
CA THR A 168 -7.25 -0.83 -7.73
C THR A 168 -6.73 0.58 -7.98
N LYS A 169 -7.61 1.56 -7.88
CA LYS A 169 -7.24 2.98 -7.91
C LYS A 169 -6.77 3.40 -6.53
N ILE A 170 -5.66 4.10 -6.48
CA ILE A 170 -5.07 4.57 -5.22
C ILE A 170 -4.77 6.05 -5.35
N ALA A 171 -5.40 6.86 -4.52
CA ALA A 171 -5.20 8.29 -4.47
C ALA A 171 -4.64 8.72 -3.11
N GLY A 172 -3.79 9.72 -3.14
CA GLY A 172 -3.22 10.34 -1.95
C GLY A 172 -2.83 11.78 -2.19
N GLN A 173 -2.48 12.47 -1.11
CA GLN A 173 -2.01 13.84 -1.14
C GLN A 173 -0.49 13.90 -1.22
N ALA A 174 0.05 15.00 -1.72
CA ALA A 174 1.48 15.26 -1.76
C ALA A 174 1.77 16.73 -1.51
N VAL A 175 2.90 17.01 -0.88
CA VAL A 175 3.36 18.38 -0.58
C VAL A 175 4.81 18.55 -1.07
N LEU A 176 5.16 19.79 -1.43
CA LEU A 176 6.53 20.18 -1.68
C LEU A 176 7.24 20.37 -0.34
N TYR A 177 8.19 19.47 -0.05
CA TYR A 177 8.96 19.54 1.20
C TYR A 177 10.16 20.46 1.10
N SER A 178 10.88 20.42 -0.02
CA SER A 178 12.05 21.27 -0.23
C SER A 178 12.31 21.50 -1.71
N SER A 179 13.01 22.57 -2.04
CA SER A 179 13.60 22.84 -3.35
C SER A 179 15.03 23.33 -3.19
N GLY A 180 15.90 23.04 -4.17
CA GLY A 180 17.29 23.44 -4.13
C GLY A 180 17.93 23.46 -5.52
N THR A 181 19.08 24.06 -5.63
CA THR A 181 19.90 24.09 -6.86
C THR A 181 21.15 23.26 -6.65
N LEU A 182 21.44 22.40 -7.63
CA LEU A 182 22.71 21.66 -7.71
C LEU A 182 23.59 22.34 -8.75
N ASN A 183 24.80 22.72 -8.35
CA ASN A 183 25.82 23.18 -9.26
C ASN A 183 26.71 21.98 -9.63
N VAL A 184 26.61 21.53 -10.89
CA VAL A 184 27.37 20.42 -11.46
C VAL A 184 28.25 20.89 -12.57
#